data_8b4cb91debdd2440a8bf5fa63be321e3
#
_entry.id   8b4cb91debdd2440a8bf5fa63be321e3
#
_cell.length_a   1.000
_cell.length_b   1.000
_cell.length_c   1.000
_cell.angle_alpha   90.00
_cell.angle_beta   90.00
_cell.angle_gamma   90.00
#
_symmetry.space_group_name_H-M   'P 1'
#
loop_
_entity.id
_entity.type
_entity.pdbx_description
1 polymer ?
#
loop_
_entity_poly.entity_id
_entity_poly.type
_entity_poly.pdbx_seq_one_letter_code
_entity_poly.pdbx_strand_id
1 'polypeptide(L)'
;YLGAGTTLRLPPNTREALREWLRAPLQLQQIDPQGQVVRSTPLQVAGALDDLYASATMPPLGVQTGFMAAQRRSATRLSLWAPTAAQVQACLSPDEKAPASTVVLLQRNSQTGIWSWQGTAMPGSTYTYLVDVELPGVGLVRNRVTDPYSVSLTANSARSAVLNLDDPALQPIGWVGHRRPAGAEYAVDQRIYELHVRDFSANDPSVPAEHRGKYLAFTHADTYGMRHLRALAQAGMTDIHLLPVFDFATVPETGCTTPALTAGARADGPEIQASVMAQAATDCFNWGYDPLHYNAPEGSYATNAADPAVRVRELRQAIMALHGAGLRVGMDVVYNHTSASGQHAQSVLDRIVPGYYQRLS
;
A
#
# COMPACT_ATOMS: atom_id res chain seq x y z
N TYR A 1 26.08 -7.91 -5.97
CA TYR A 1 27.44 -7.65 -6.50
C TYR A 1 27.48 -8.17 -7.93
N LEU A 2 27.47 -7.24 -8.91
CA LEU A 2 27.76 -7.60 -10.30
C LEU A 2 29.29 -7.76 -10.43
N GLY A 3 29.72 -8.90 -10.97
CA GLY A 3 31.13 -9.09 -11.30
C GLY A 3 31.63 -8.09 -12.36
N ALA A 4 32.91 -7.95 -12.52
CA ALA A 4 33.50 -7.13 -13.57
C ALA A 4 33.03 -7.61 -14.95
N GLY A 5 32.42 -6.71 -15.72
CA GLY A 5 31.87 -6.97 -17.05
C GLY A 5 32.28 -5.92 -18.05
N THR A 6 31.94 -6.14 -19.33
CA THR A 6 32.20 -5.17 -20.40
C THR A 6 31.23 -3.99 -20.26
N THR A 7 31.76 -2.78 -20.13
CA THR A 7 30.96 -1.56 -20.13
C THR A 7 30.71 -1.11 -21.58
N LEU A 8 29.45 -1.01 -21.94
CA LEU A 8 29.02 -0.40 -23.20
C LEU A 8 28.56 1.04 -22.93
N ARG A 9 29.03 2.00 -23.72
CA ARG A 9 28.62 3.41 -23.61
C ARG A 9 27.72 3.78 -24.78
N LEU A 10 26.56 4.36 -24.46
CA LEU A 10 25.70 4.99 -25.45
C LEU A 10 26.21 6.40 -25.76
N PRO A 11 26.00 6.92 -26.98
CA PRO A 11 26.29 8.30 -27.31
C PRO A 11 25.55 9.27 -26.38
N PRO A 12 26.17 10.43 -25.98
CA PRO A 12 25.55 11.36 -25.03
C PRO A 12 24.18 11.92 -25.44
N ASN A 13 23.94 12.00 -26.76
CA ASN A 13 22.66 12.50 -27.30
C ASN A 13 21.51 11.47 -27.24
N THR A 14 21.73 10.25 -26.76
CA THR A 14 20.70 9.23 -26.67
C THR A 14 19.78 9.37 -25.45
N ARG A 15 20.12 10.25 -24.48
CA ARG A 15 19.38 10.39 -23.20
C ARG A 15 17.87 10.66 -23.40
N GLU A 16 17.52 11.55 -24.32
CA GLU A 16 16.10 11.81 -24.61
C GLU A 16 15.42 10.64 -25.32
N ALA A 17 16.13 9.99 -26.25
CA ALA A 17 15.63 8.82 -26.94
C ALA A 17 15.43 7.63 -25.97
N LEU A 18 16.27 7.48 -24.95
CA LEU A 18 16.13 6.43 -23.94
C LEU A 18 14.79 6.50 -23.22
N ARG A 19 14.24 7.68 -22.95
CA ARG A 19 12.92 7.82 -22.32
C ARG A 19 11.80 7.17 -23.13
N GLU A 20 11.93 7.17 -24.44
CA GLU A 20 10.96 6.51 -25.33
C GLU A 20 11.30 5.04 -25.56
N TRP A 21 12.59 4.69 -25.70
CA TRP A 21 13.01 3.30 -25.87
C TRP A 21 12.66 2.42 -24.67
N LEU A 22 12.80 2.93 -23.44
CA LEU A 22 12.48 2.21 -22.21
C LEU A 22 10.97 1.96 -22.00
N ARG A 23 10.11 2.43 -22.91
CA ARG A 23 8.69 2.08 -22.92
C ARG A 23 8.41 0.74 -23.58
N ALA A 24 9.41 0.15 -24.20
CA ALA A 24 9.38 -1.19 -24.76
C ALA A 24 10.49 -2.04 -24.13
N PRO A 25 10.35 -3.37 -24.10
CA PRO A 25 11.40 -4.26 -23.66
C PRO A 25 12.65 -4.10 -24.53
N LEU A 26 13.78 -3.83 -23.91
CA LEU A 26 15.06 -3.71 -24.59
C LEU A 26 15.87 -4.99 -24.46
N GLN A 27 16.58 -5.35 -25.52
CA GLN A 27 17.48 -6.49 -25.56
C GLN A 27 18.87 -6.05 -26.01
N LEU A 28 19.89 -6.58 -25.37
CA LEU A 28 21.24 -6.52 -25.86
C LEU A 28 21.53 -7.78 -26.66
N GLN A 29 21.97 -7.60 -27.91
CA GLN A 29 22.29 -8.70 -28.81
C GLN A 29 23.75 -8.62 -29.25
N GLN A 30 24.43 -9.77 -29.19
CA GLN A 30 25.70 -9.96 -29.85
C GLN A 30 25.46 -10.53 -31.24
N ILE A 31 25.95 -9.83 -32.27
CA ILE A 31 25.75 -10.20 -33.69
C ILE A 31 27.10 -10.56 -34.24
N ASP A 32 27.19 -11.66 -35.01
CA ASP A 32 28.37 -12.08 -35.73
C ASP A 32 28.62 -11.23 -37.00
N PRO A 33 29.78 -11.38 -37.67
CA PRO A 33 30.05 -10.68 -38.95
C PRO A 33 29.08 -10.98 -40.08
N GLN A 34 28.32 -12.06 -39.99
CA GLN A 34 27.30 -12.49 -40.96
C GLN A 34 25.93 -11.91 -40.63
N GLY A 35 25.79 -11.13 -39.52
CA GLY A 35 24.55 -10.52 -39.08
C GLY A 35 23.64 -11.45 -38.31
N GLN A 36 24.14 -12.62 -37.83
CA GLN A 36 23.34 -13.55 -37.04
C GLN A 36 23.48 -13.24 -35.57
N VAL A 37 22.35 -13.33 -34.83
CA VAL A 37 22.33 -13.16 -33.38
C VAL A 37 22.97 -14.38 -32.70
N VAL A 38 24.12 -14.20 -32.06
CA VAL A 38 24.86 -15.26 -31.36
C VAL A 38 24.39 -15.39 -29.91
N ARG A 39 24.07 -14.24 -29.28
CA ARG A 39 23.57 -14.16 -27.89
C ARG A 39 22.59 -13.00 -27.77
N SER A 40 21.60 -13.16 -26.91
CA SER A 40 20.65 -12.11 -26.56
C SER A 40 20.34 -12.17 -25.06
N THR A 41 20.19 -11.00 -24.44
CA THR A 41 19.77 -10.87 -23.04
C THR A 41 18.85 -9.67 -22.88
N PRO A 42 17.77 -9.77 -22.08
CA PRO A 42 16.97 -8.60 -21.74
C PRO A 42 17.80 -7.62 -20.89
N LEU A 43 17.51 -6.33 -21.05
CA LEU A 43 18.11 -5.29 -20.23
C LEU A 43 17.26 -5.06 -18.96
N GLN A 44 17.93 -5.03 -17.82
CA GLN A 44 17.31 -4.54 -16.59
C GLN A 44 17.31 -3.03 -16.61
N VAL A 45 16.13 -2.44 -16.49
CA VAL A 45 15.93 -1.00 -16.75
C VAL A 45 15.89 -0.14 -15.48
N ALA A 46 15.83 -0.74 -14.28
CA ALA A 46 15.64 -0.02 -13.02
C ALA A 46 16.65 1.12 -12.83
N GLY A 47 17.96 0.85 -12.93
CA GLY A 47 18.98 1.87 -12.77
C GLY A 47 18.91 2.98 -13.83
N ALA A 48 18.51 2.65 -15.07
CA ALA A 48 18.35 3.65 -16.11
C ALA A 48 17.13 4.56 -15.85
N LEU A 49 16.05 4.00 -15.29
CA LEU A 49 14.87 4.77 -14.88
C LEU A 49 15.21 5.70 -13.70
N ASP A 50 16.00 5.23 -12.73
CA ASP A 50 16.50 6.07 -11.64
C ASP A 50 17.30 7.27 -12.19
N ASP A 51 18.28 7.03 -13.04
CA ASP A 51 19.12 8.09 -13.63
C ASP A 51 18.33 9.09 -14.48
N LEU A 52 17.29 8.63 -15.16
CA LEU A 52 16.48 9.49 -16.04
C LEU A 52 15.44 10.32 -15.29
N TYR A 53 14.88 9.75 -14.21
CA TYR A 53 13.69 10.31 -13.55
C TYR A 53 13.92 10.68 -12.09
N ALA A 54 15.03 10.31 -11.45
CA ALA A 54 15.38 10.76 -10.11
C ALA A 54 15.54 12.27 -10.09
N SER A 55 14.53 12.99 -9.65
CA SER A 55 14.50 14.43 -9.55
C SER A 55 14.07 14.87 -8.15
N ALA A 56 14.76 15.84 -7.58
CA ALA A 56 14.41 16.41 -6.28
C ALA A 56 13.05 17.13 -6.27
N THR A 57 12.44 17.38 -7.43
CA THR A 57 11.20 18.15 -7.61
C THR A 57 10.07 17.33 -8.20
N MET A 58 9.89 16.09 -7.75
CA MET A 58 8.73 15.30 -8.15
C MET A 58 7.45 15.91 -7.55
N PRO A 59 6.41 16.15 -8.38
CA PRO A 59 5.11 16.56 -7.84
C PRO A 59 4.50 15.44 -7.00
N PRO A 60 3.58 15.77 -6.07
CA PRO A 60 2.90 14.74 -5.29
C PRO A 60 2.22 13.70 -6.17
N LEU A 61 2.40 12.42 -5.81
CA LEU A 61 1.79 11.27 -6.47
C LEU A 61 0.50 10.85 -5.75
N GLY A 62 -0.28 9.99 -6.40
CA GLY A 62 -1.57 9.56 -5.89
C GLY A 62 -2.68 10.57 -6.16
N VAL A 63 -3.73 10.49 -5.36
CA VAL A 63 -4.89 11.38 -5.43
C VAL A 63 -4.70 12.62 -4.56
N GLN A 64 -5.00 13.78 -5.13
CA GLN A 64 -5.16 15.04 -4.41
C GLN A 64 -6.53 15.59 -4.72
N THR A 65 -7.27 15.96 -3.68
CA THR A 65 -8.60 16.55 -3.84
C THR A 65 -8.83 17.67 -2.81
N GLY A 66 -9.66 18.62 -3.18
CA GLY A 66 -9.93 19.80 -2.37
C GLY A 66 -9.72 21.09 -3.15
N PHE A 67 -9.55 22.21 -2.43
CA PHE A 67 -9.31 23.51 -3.05
C PHE A 67 -7.87 23.60 -3.57
N MET A 68 -7.73 23.74 -4.87
CA MET A 68 -6.44 23.94 -5.54
C MET A 68 -6.23 25.42 -5.87
N ALA A 69 -5.32 26.04 -5.12
CA ALA A 69 -5.08 27.48 -5.19
C ALA A 69 -4.73 27.97 -6.60
N ALA A 70 -3.93 27.20 -7.36
CA ALA A 70 -3.55 27.55 -8.72
C ALA A 70 -4.75 27.65 -9.68
N GLN A 71 -5.80 26.87 -9.46
CA GLN A 71 -7.02 26.85 -10.27
C GLN A 71 -8.16 27.66 -9.64
N ARG A 72 -8.00 28.12 -8.42
CA ARG A 72 -9.01 28.87 -7.63
C ARG A 72 -10.37 28.13 -7.53
N ARG A 73 -10.34 26.79 -7.48
CA ARG A 73 -11.53 25.92 -7.39
C ARG A 73 -11.21 24.60 -6.71
N SER A 74 -12.24 23.93 -6.23
CA SER A 74 -12.11 22.54 -5.79
C SER A 74 -11.97 21.61 -6.99
N ALA A 75 -10.96 20.76 -6.96
CA ALA A 75 -10.64 19.83 -8.02
C ALA A 75 -10.09 18.52 -7.46
N THR A 76 -10.10 17.48 -8.28
CA THR A 76 -9.38 16.22 -8.03
C THR A 76 -8.28 16.09 -9.07
N ARG A 77 -7.07 15.76 -8.61
CA ARG A 77 -5.94 15.40 -9.45
C ARG A 77 -5.52 13.99 -9.15
N LEU A 78 -5.32 13.20 -10.20
CA LEU A 78 -4.72 11.86 -10.15
C LEU A 78 -3.32 11.95 -10.75
N SER A 79 -2.33 11.34 -10.10
CA SER A 79 -0.93 11.36 -10.55
C SER A 79 -0.29 10.00 -10.30
N LEU A 80 0.13 9.33 -11.37
CA LEU A 80 0.76 8.00 -11.34
C LEU A 80 2.14 8.08 -12.00
N TRP A 81 3.18 7.63 -11.29
CA TRP A 81 4.48 7.42 -11.90
C TRP A 81 4.49 6.08 -12.65
N ALA A 82 4.51 6.16 -13.96
CA ALA A 82 4.52 5.00 -14.86
C ALA A 82 5.33 5.33 -16.13
N PRO A 83 6.66 5.55 -16.00
CA PRO A 83 7.51 6.08 -17.06
C PRO A 83 7.54 5.19 -18.30
N THR A 84 7.36 3.88 -18.13
CA THR A 84 7.40 2.87 -19.20
C THR A 84 6.05 2.58 -19.82
N ALA A 85 4.94 3.09 -19.25
CA ALA A 85 3.61 2.83 -19.76
C ALA A 85 3.40 3.43 -21.17
N ALA A 86 2.74 2.68 -22.02
CA ALA A 86 2.29 3.15 -23.34
C ALA A 86 1.08 4.09 -23.22
N GLN A 87 0.16 3.78 -22.30
CA GLN A 87 -1.03 4.59 -22.00
C GLN A 87 -1.46 4.38 -20.55
N VAL A 88 -2.02 5.42 -19.94
CA VAL A 88 -2.67 5.33 -18.63
C VAL A 88 -4.05 5.98 -18.71
N GLN A 89 -5.05 5.26 -18.23
CA GLN A 89 -6.42 5.76 -18.06
C GLN A 89 -6.85 5.55 -16.61
N ALA A 90 -7.82 6.34 -16.13
CA ALA A 90 -8.48 6.10 -14.86
C ALA A 90 -9.97 5.81 -15.08
N CYS A 91 -10.44 4.71 -14.48
CA CYS A 91 -11.85 4.38 -14.38
C CYS A 91 -12.40 4.97 -13.09
N LEU A 92 -13.30 5.94 -13.19
CA LEU A 92 -13.88 6.67 -12.08
C LEU A 92 -15.26 6.10 -11.75
N SER A 93 -15.52 5.82 -10.48
CA SER A 93 -16.80 5.35 -9.96
C SER A 93 -17.33 6.36 -8.95
N PRO A 94 -18.64 6.70 -8.97
CA PRO A 94 -19.17 7.74 -8.09
C PRO A 94 -19.11 7.38 -6.61
N ASP A 95 -19.08 6.10 -6.28
CA ASP A 95 -18.99 5.58 -4.92
C ASP A 95 -18.32 4.19 -4.89
N GLU A 96 -18.27 3.56 -3.73
CA GLU A 96 -17.63 2.26 -3.51
C GLU A 96 -18.35 1.07 -4.18
N LYS A 97 -19.65 1.19 -4.50
CA LYS A 97 -20.51 0.12 -5.05
C LYS A 97 -20.76 0.26 -6.53
N ALA A 98 -20.97 1.48 -6.99
CA ALA A 98 -21.34 1.73 -8.37
C ALA A 98 -20.24 1.29 -9.36
N PRO A 99 -20.60 0.81 -10.55
CA PRO A 99 -19.64 0.56 -11.61
C PRO A 99 -18.96 1.87 -12.04
N ALA A 100 -17.81 1.74 -12.72
CA ALA A 100 -17.17 2.91 -13.30
C ALA A 100 -18.10 3.59 -14.29
N SER A 101 -18.37 4.87 -14.06
CA SER A 101 -19.26 5.70 -14.90
C SER A 101 -18.48 6.53 -15.94
N THR A 102 -17.18 6.70 -15.73
CA THR A 102 -16.34 7.55 -16.57
C THR A 102 -14.94 6.95 -16.69
N VAL A 103 -14.38 7.00 -17.88
CA VAL A 103 -12.98 6.67 -18.14
C VAL A 103 -12.29 7.93 -18.65
N VAL A 104 -11.20 8.32 -18.00
CA VAL A 104 -10.42 9.52 -18.36
C VAL A 104 -9.00 9.11 -18.78
N LEU A 105 -8.48 9.76 -19.82
CA LEU A 105 -7.11 9.58 -20.26
C LEU A 105 -6.19 10.50 -19.45
N LEU A 106 -5.10 9.96 -18.90
CA LEU A 106 -4.06 10.74 -18.26
C LEU A 106 -3.05 11.23 -19.30
N GLN A 107 -2.45 12.37 -19.02
CA GLN A 107 -1.40 12.96 -19.85
C GLN A 107 -0.02 12.70 -19.24
N ARG A 108 0.92 12.21 -20.05
CA ARG A 108 2.30 11.93 -19.66
C ARG A 108 3.15 13.20 -19.66
N ASN A 109 3.89 13.40 -18.62
CA ASN A 109 5.04 14.32 -18.61
C ASN A 109 6.30 13.50 -18.90
N SER A 110 6.93 13.71 -20.06
CA SER A 110 8.09 12.94 -20.49
C SER A 110 9.34 13.18 -19.63
N GLN A 111 9.45 14.32 -18.95
CA GLN A 111 10.60 14.65 -18.10
C GLN A 111 10.54 13.95 -16.73
N THR A 112 9.34 13.73 -16.21
CA THR A 112 9.14 13.11 -14.88
C THR A 112 8.64 11.66 -14.95
N GLY A 113 8.16 11.21 -16.10
CA GLY A 113 7.52 9.89 -16.24
C GLY A 113 6.15 9.79 -15.56
N ILE A 114 5.61 10.92 -15.07
CA ILE A 114 4.32 10.96 -14.39
C ILE A 114 3.20 11.15 -15.39
N TRP A 115 2.17 10.35 -15.22
CA TRP A 115 0.87 10.50 -15.87
C TRP A 115 -0.08 11.21 -14.95
N SER A 116 -0.78 12.24 -15.43
CA SER A 116 -1.71 12.99 -14.60
C SER A 116 -2.99 13.34 -15.32
N TRP A 117 -4.06 13.43 -14.55
CA TRP A 117 -5.35 13.99 -14.94
C TRP A 117 -5.86 14.92 -13.86
N GLN A 118 -6.59 15.94 -14.25
CA GLN A 118 -7.25 16.86 -13.33
C GLN A 118 -8.67 17.16 -13.80
N GLY A 119 -9.61 17.10 -12.90
CA GLY A 119 -11.02 17.39 -13.17
C GLY A 119 -11.74 18.00 -11.99
N THR A 120 -13.07 18.03 -12.05
CA THR A 120 -13.92 18.51 -10.96
C THR A 120 -13.66 17.68 -9.70
N ALA A 121 -13.80 18.30 -8.52
CA ALA A 121 -13.68 17.58 -7.24
C ALA A 121 -14.72 16.44 -7.16
N MET A 122 -14.24 15.29 -6.72
CA MET A 122 -15.03 14.05 -6.63
C MET A 122 -14.87 13.38 -5.26
N PRO A 123 -15.13 14.08 -4.13
CA PRO A 123 -14.99 13.49 -2.82
C PRO A 123 -15.92 12.29 -2.66
N GLY A 124 -15.42 11.21 -2.04
CA GLY A 124 -16.19 9.97 -1.84
C GLY A 124 -16.28 9.04 -3.04
N SER A 125 -15.76 9.45 -4.22
CA SER A 125 -15.64 8.57 -5.37
C SER A 125 -14.47 7.61 -5.23
N THR A 126 -14.45 6.60 -6.11
CA THR A 126 -13.38 5.61 -6.16
C THR A 126 -12.83 5.47 -7.58
N TYR A 127 -11.63 4.91 -7.71
CA TYR A 127 -11.01 4.74 -9.02
C TYR A 127 -10.08 3.54 -9.09
N THR A 128 -9.81 3.10 -10.33
CA THR A 128 -8.70 2.20 -10.68
C THR A 128 -8.01 2.74 -11.92
N TYR A 129 -6.74 2.43 -12.08
CA TYR A 129 -6.03 2.70 -13.32
C TYR A 129 -6.15 1.55 -14.32
N LEU A 130 -6.15 1.88 -15.61
CA LEU A 130 -5.83 0.99 -16.71
C LEU A 130 -4.47 1.42 -17.25
N VAL A 131 -3.49 0.55 -17.12
CA VAL A 131 -2.10 0.83 -17.50
C VAL A 131 -1.71 -0.12 -18.63
N ASP A 132 -1.40 0.43 -19.79
CA ASP A 132 -0.92 -0.33 -20.94
C ASP A 132 0.62 -0.38 -20.87
N VAL A 133 1.18 -1.57 -20.76
CA VAL A 133 2.62 -1.82 -20.65
C VAL A 133 3.06 -2.89 -21.65
N GLU A 134 4.28 -2.74 -22.18
CA GLU A 134 4.91 -3.75 -23.01
C GLU A 134 5.66 -4.77 -22.12
N LEU A 135 5.40 -6.05 -22.32
CA LEU A 135 6.05 -7.14 -21.58
C LEU A 135 6.96 -7.97 -22.50
N PRO A 136 8.14 -8.38 -22.03
CA PRO A 136 9.04 -9.24 -22.82
C PRO A 136 8.36 -10.54 -23.24
N GLY A 137 8.37 -10.84 -24.55
CA GLY A 137 7.81 -12.07 -25.10
C GLY A 137 6.28 -12.18 -25.11
N VAL A 138 5.56 -11.17 -24.59
CA VAL A 138 4.09 -11.14 -24.54
C VAL A 138 3.51 -10.02 -25.40
N GLY A 139 4.18 -8.86 -25.43
CA GLY A 139 3.70 -7.66 -26.11
C GLY A 139 2.89 -6.75 -25.19
N LEU A 140 2.02 -5.92 -25.77
CA LEU A 140 1.23 -4.93 -25.06
C LEU A 140 0.13 -5.59 -24.22
N VAL A 141 0.15 -5.31 -22.91
CA VAL A 141 -0.84 -5.82 -21.94
C VAL A 141 -1.51 -4.63 -21.24
N ARG A 142 -2.83 -4.72 -21.08
CA ARG A 142 -3.61 -3.76 -20.29
C ARG A 142 -3.88 -4.29 -18.89
N ASN A 143 -3.32 -3.65 -17.91
CA ASN A 143 -3.47 -3.97 -16.50
C ASN A 143 -4.49 -3.05 -15.83
N ARG A 144 -5.50 -3.62 -15.17
CA ARG A 144 -6.33 -2.88 -14.21
C ARG A 144 -5.68 -2.97 -12.83
N VAL A 145 -5.33 -1.85 -12.23
CA VAL A 145 -4.64 -1.77 -10.94
C VAL A 145 -5.24 -0.67 -10.07
N THR A 146 -5.07 -0.81 -8.77
CA THR A 146 -5.26 0.27 -7.80
C THR A 146 -4.05 1.20 -7.82
N ASP A 147 -4.19 2.36 -7.19
CA ASP A 147 -3.10 3.32 -7.08
C ASP A 147 -2.13 2.88 -5.97
N PRO A 148 -0.83 2.68 -6.25
CA PRO A 148 0.16 2.34 -5.22
C PRO A 148 0.31 3.43 -4.14
N TYR A 149 -0.12 4.66 -4.43
CA TYR A 149 -0.10 5.78 -3.49
C TYR A 149 -1.44 6.00 -2.79
N SER A 150 -2.36 5.02 -2.86
CA SER A 150 -3.66 5.08 -2.17
C SER A 150 -3.49 5.36 -0.70
N VAL A 151 -4.25 6.33 -0.19
CA VAL A 151 -4.35 6.64 1.25
C VAL A 151 -5.51 5.91 1.92
N SER A 152 -6.38 5.33 1.12
CA SER A 152 -7.44 4.40 1.52
C SER A 152 -8.03 3.67 0.31
N LEU A 153 -8.71 2.56 0.58
CA LEU A 153 -9.29 1.67 -0.42
C LEU A 153 -10.69 1.20 0.02
N THR A 154 -11.45 0.71 -0.94
CA THR A 154 -12.68 -0.07 -0.67
C THR A 154 -12.32 -1.48 -0.20
N ALA A 155 -13.29 -2.23 0.31
CA ALA A 155 -13.07 -3.58 0.81
C ALA A 155 -12.28 -4.47 -0.17
N ASN A 156 -11.37 -5.29 0.39
CA ASN A 156 -10.47 -6.18 -0.33
C ASN A 156 -9.60 -5.46 -1.37
N SER A 157 -9.26 -4.22 -1.10
CA SER A 157 -8.42 -3.38 -1.96
C SER A 157 -8.89 -3.29 -3.41
N ALA A 158 -10.22 -3.38 -3.62
CA ALA A 158 -10.79 -3.46 -4.96
C ALA A 158 -10.65 -2.14 -5.75
N ARG A 159 -10.65 -0.99 -5.08
CA ARG A 159 -10.54 0.34 -5.68
C ARG A 159 -9.85 1.32 -4.74
N SER A 160 -9.12 2.25 -5.30
CA SER A 160 -8.55 3.40 -4.59
C SER A 160 -9.64 4.44 -4.31
N ALA A 161 -9.59 5.06 -3.13
CA ALA A 161 -10.57 6.06 -2.73
C ALA A 161 -10.07 7.49 -3.00
N VAL A 162 -10.99 8.37 -3.40
CA VAL A 162 -10.73 9.81 -3.51
C VAL A 162 -11.02 10.46 -2.17
N LEU A 163 -9.99 10.53 -1.32
CA LEU A 163 -10.08 11.12 0.01
C LEU A 163 -9.08 12.27 0.17
N ASN A 164 -9.48 13.27 0.95
CA ASN A 164 -8.58 14.28 1.48
C ASN A 164 -8.32 13.98 2.96
N LEU A 165 -7.09 13.66 3.32
CA LEU A 165 -6.74 13.34 4.72
C LEU A 165 -6.94 14.52 5.69
N ASP A 166 -7.02 15.75 5.17
CA ASP A 166 -7.32 16.96 5.94
C ASP A 166 -8.84 17.20 6.12
N ASP A 167 -9.69 16.35 5.50
CA ASP A 167 -11.14 16.47 5.63
C ASP A 167 -11.54 16.30 7.11
N PRO A 168 -12.30 17.26 7.70
CA PRO A 168 -12.79 17.15 9.06
C PRO A 168 -13.60 15.87 9.34
N ALA A 169 -14.26 15.29 8.34
CA ALA A 169 -15.01 14.04 8.47
C ALA A 169 -14.10 12.83 8.77
N LEU A 170 -12.80 12.91 8.44
CA LEU A 170 -11.79 11.89 8.74
C LEU A 170 -11.06 12.16 10.05
N GLN A 171 -11.40 13.24 10.75
CA GLN A 171 -10.72 13.66 11.98
C GLN A 171 -11.57 13.28 13.20
N PRO A 172 -11.08 12.42 14.09
CA PRO A 172 -11.72 12.19 15.38
C PRO A 172 -11.83 13.48 16.20
N ILE A 173 -12.77 13.53 17.12
CA ILE A 173 -12.89 14.66 18.06
C ILE A 173 -11.56 14.83 18.80
N GLY A 174 -11.02 16.06 18.78
CA GLY A 174 -9.74 16.38 19.41
C GLY A 174 -8.49 16.08 18.53
N TRP A 175 -8.67 15.60 17.29
CA TRP A 175 -7.54 15.37 16.38
C TRP A 175 -6.74 16.63 16.09
N VAL A 176 -7.44 17.75 15.86
CA VAL A 176 -6.81 19.05 15.68
C VAL A 176 -6.18 19.48 17.03
N GLY A 177 -4.89 19.69 17.03
CA GLY A 177 -4.14 20.01 18.24
C GLY A 177 -3.71 18.81 19.09
N HIS A 178 -4.08 17.57 18.71
CA HIS A 178 -3.58 16.36 19.36
C HIS A 178 -2.04 16.32 19.35
N ARG A 179 -1.46 15.88 20.45
CA ARG A 179 0.00 15.74 20.59
C ARG A 179 0.32 14.31 21.07
N ARG A 180 1.32 13.71 20.43
CA ARG A 180 1.89 12.45 20.94
C ARG A 180 2.57 12.69 22.29
N PRO A 181 2.68 11.69 23.17
CA PRO A 181 3.48 11.77 24.38
C PRO A 181 4.93 12.16 24.09
N ALA A 182 5.58 12.79 25.05
CA ALA A 182 7.01 13.08 24.97
C ALA A 182 7.80 11.79 24.72
N GLY A 183 8.81 11.86 23.87
CA GLY A 183 9.70 10.71 23.62
C GLY A 183 10.71 10.55 24.75
N ALA A 184 11.39 9.40 24.77
CA ALA A 184 12.62 9.23 25.52
C ALA A 184 13.67 10.26 25.03
N GLU A 185 14.47 10.76 25.94
CA GLU A 185 15.52 11.75 25.62
C GLU A 185 16.53 11.19 24.62
N TYR A 186 16.90 9.93 24.81
CA TYR A 186 17.79 9.20 23.90
C TYR A 186 17.07 8.00 23.30
N ALA A 187 17.44 7.63 22.08
CA ALA A 187 16.86 6.48 21.39
C ALA A 187 17.06 5.16 22.15
N VAL A 188 18.19 5.03 22.86
CA VAL A 188 18.50 3.85 23.67
C VAL A 188 17.62 3.70 24.93
N ASP A 189 16.91 4.75 25.32
CA ASP A 189 15.99 4.74 26.47
C ASP A 189 14.57 4.33 26.07
N GLN A 190 14.33 4.12 24.78
CA GLN A 190 13.05 3.62 24.31
C GLN A 190 12.81 2.20 24.79
N ARG A 191 11.61 1.96 25.32
CA ARG A 191 11.12 0.64 25.72
C ARG A 191 9.87 0.36 24.91
N ILE A 192 9.97 -0.63 24.02
CA ILE A 192 9.01 -0.91 22.97
C ILE A 192 8.24 -2.17 23.36
N TYR A 193 6.92 -2.11 23.21
CA TYR A 193 6.03 -3.26 23.30
C TYR A 193 5.40 -3.48 21.92
N GLU A 194 5.70 -4.60 21.29
CA GLU A 194 5.05 -4.99 20.04
C GLU A 194 3.69 -5.59 20.29
N LEU A 195 2.72 -5.28 19.44
CA LEU A 195 1.42 -5.92 19.47
C LEU A 195 0.78 -6.00 18.09
N HIS A 196 -0.05 -7.03 17.92
CA HIS A 196 -0.87 -7.25 16.74
C HIS A 196 -2.29 -6.71 17.01
N VAL A 197 -2.81 -5.85 16.11
CA VAL A 197 -4.09 -5.15 16.32
C VAL A 197 -5.25 -6.12 16.57
N ARG A 198 -5.36 -7.18 15.76
CA ARG A 198 -6.42 -8.18 15.93
C ARG A 198 -6.26 -8.96 17.23
N ASP A 199 -5.09 -9.52 17.47
CA ASP A 199 -4.86 -10.44 18.58
C ASP A 199 -4.91 -9.76 19.94
N PHE A 200 -4.63 -8.46 19.99
CA PHE A 200 -4.74 -7.64 21.20
C PHE A 200 -6.12 -7.77 21.86
N SER A 201 -7.19 -7.89 21.08
CA SER A 201 -8.55 -7.85 21.61
C SER A 201 -9.50 -8.92 21.07
N ALA A 202 -9.09 -9.75 20.12
CA ALA A 202 -9.98 -10.75 19.48
C ALA A 202 -10.67 -11.67 20.50
N ASN A 203 -9.97 -12.00 21.58
CA ASN A 203 -10.46 -12.86 22.66
C ASN A 203 -10.73 -12.12 23.98
N ASP A 204 -10.69 -10.77 23.99
CA ASP A 204 -10.97 -10.00 25.19
C ASP A 204 -12.48 -9.80 25.37
N PRO A 205 -13.12 -10.47 26.36
CA PRO A 205 -14.55 -10.36 26.60
C PRO A 205 -14.98 -8.98 27.13
N SER A 206 -14.05 -8.17 27.62
CA SER A 206 -14.32 -6.81 28.09
C SER A 206 -14.45 -5.79 26.95
N VAL A 207 -14.06 -6.17 25.72
CA VAL A 207 -14.25 -5.35 24.52
C VAL A 207 -15.61 -5.67 23.90
N PRO A 208 -16.41 -4.68 23.47
CA PRO A 208 -17.64 -4.93 22.69
C PRO A 208 -17.39 -5.85 21.50
N ALA A 209 -18.27 -6.79 21.27
CA ALA A 209 -18.06 -7.87 20.28
C ALA A 209 -17.73 -7.35 18.88
N GLU A 210 -18.41 -6.26 18.46
CA GLU A 210 -18.22 -5.59 17.17
C GLU A 210 -16.88 -4.86 17.02
N HIS A 211 -16.18 -4.60 18.14
CA HIS A 211 -14.88 -3.94 18.15
C HIS A 211 -13.70 -4.89 18.43
N ARG A 212 -13.97 -6.17 18.73
CA ARG A 212 -12.91 -7.15 18.97
C ARG A 212 -12.07 -7.38 17.71
N GLY A 213 -10.75 -7.33 17.86
CA GLY A 213 -9.82 -7.45 16.75
C GLY A 213 -9.77 -6.22 15.81
N LYS A 214 -10.35 -5.09 16.22
CA LYS A 214 -10.46 -3.88 15.41
C LYS A 214 -9.74 -2.68 16.03
N TYR A 215 -9.48 -1.63 15.22
CA TYR A 215 -8.90 -0.38 15.71
C TYR A 215 -9.67 0.20 16.90
N LEU A 216 -11.01 0.12 16.88
CA LEU A 216 -11.84 0.67 17.94
C LEU A 216 -11.70 -0.05 19.29
N ALA A 217 -11.10 -1.24 19.35
CA ALA A 217 -10.82 -1.90 20.61
C ALA A 217 -9.96 -1.03 21.54
N PHE A 218 -9.02 -0.27 21.00
CA PHE A 218 -8.14 0.62 21.75
C PHE A 218 -8.87 1.83 22.38
N THR A 219 -10.06 2.17 21.88
CA THR A 219 -10.84 3.31 22.40
C THR A 219 -11.60 3.00 23.71
N HIS A 220 -11.67 1.73 24.10
CA HIS A 220 -12.35 1.27 25.31
C HIS A 220 -11.39 1.22 26.49
N ALA A 221 -11.25 2.35 27.20
CA ALA A 221 -10.22 2.55 28.22
C ALA A 221 -10.22 1.50 29.35
N ASP A 222 -11.37 0.95 29.73
CA ASP A 222 -11.50 0.04 30.88
C ASP A 222 -11.44 -1.45 30.54
N THR A 223 -11.08 -1.79 29.28
CA THR A 223 -10.86 -3.18 28.86
C THR A 223 -9.59 -3.77 29.45
N TYR A 224 -9.50 -5.09 29.49
CA TYR A 224 -8.32 -5.78 30.03
C TYR A 224 -7.04 -5.37 29.29
N GLY A 225 -7.09 -5.35 27.97
CA GLY A 225 -5.97 -4.93 27.14
C GLY A 225 -5.53 -3.49 27.42
N MET A 226 -6.43 -2.52 27.44
CA MET A 226 -6.09 -1.11 27.66
C MET A 226 -5.63 -0.81 29.10
N ARG A 227 -6.16 -1.53 30.09
CA ARG A 227 -5.61 -1.46 31.47
C ARG A 227 -4.19 -1.99 31.54
N HIS A 228 -3.91 -3.10 30.84
CA HIS A 228 -2.56 -3.65 30.74
C HIS A 228 -1.59 -2.66 30.09
N LEU A 229 -1.94 -2.04 28.96
CA LEU A 229 -1.09 -1.04 28.31
C LEU A 229 -0.81 0.18 29.21
N ARG A 230 -1.80 0.68 29.96
CA ARG A 230 -1.58 1.74 30.94
C ARG A 230 -0.64 1.33 32.07
N ALA A 231 -0.76 0.09 32.55
CA ALA A 231 0.16 -0.43 33.57
C ALA A 231 1.60 -0.53 33.03
N LEU A 232 1.78 -0.96 31.77
CA LEU A 232 3.08 -0.96 31.12
C LEU A 232 3.66 0.46 30.98
N ALA A 233 2.86 1.44 30.57
CA ALA A 233 3.28 2.84 30.50
C ALA A 233 3.72 3.36 31.85
N GLN A 234 2.97 3.08 32.94
CA GLN A 234 3.32 3.43 34.30
C GLN A 234 4.60 2.74 34.79
N ALA A 235 4.87 1.53 34.30
CA ALA A 235 6.10 0.79 34.57
C ALA A 235 7.30 1.26 33.72
N GLY A 236 7.10 2.27 32.85
CA GLY A 236 8.16 2.90 32.05
C GLY A 236 8.26 2.45 30.61
N MET A 237 7.27 1.70 30.07
CA MET A 237 7.17 1.47 28.62
C MET A 237 6.89 2.81 27.94
N THR A 238 7.56 3.08 26.81
CA THR A 238 7.48 4.37 26.12
C THR A 238 6.74 4.30 24.78
N ASP A 239 6.75 3.14 24.15
CA ASP A 239 6.27 2.98 22.78
C ASP A 239 5.49 1.68 22.60
N ILE A 240 4.49 1.73 21.74
CA ILE A 240 3.84 0.58 21.12
C ILE A 240 4.29 0.52 19.68
N HIS A 241 4.83 -0.62 19.25
CA HIS A 241 5.03 -0.91 17.85
C HIS A 241 3.91 -1.85 17.39
N LEU A 242 3.06 -1.34 16.50
CA LEU A 242 2.02 -2.16 15.88
C LEU A 242 2.66 -3.01 14.78
N LEU A 243 2.44 -4.31 14.81
CA LEU A 243 2.64 -5.13 13.62
C LEU A 243 1.90 -4.48 12.46
N PRO A 244 2.23 -4.80 11.19
CA PRO A 244 1.78 -4.01 10.06
C PRO A 244 0.30 -3.64 10.12
N VAL A 245 0.03 -2.34 9.95
CA VAL A 245 -1.31 -1.75 9.87
C VAL A 245 -1.56 -1.07 8.52
N PHE A 246 -0.61 -1.19 7.58
CA PHE A 246 -0.85 -0.88 6.18
C PHE A 246 -1.69 -1.99 5.53
N ASP A 247 -2.29 -1.69 4.40
CA ASP A 247 -3.10 -2.61 3.61
C ASP A 247 -2.26 -3.81 3.10
N PHE A 248 -2.63 -5.03 3.51
CA PHE A 248 -1.96 -6.28 3.15
C PHE A 248 -2.93 -7.25 2.46
N ALA A 249 -2.39 -8.25 1.73
CA ALA A 249 -3.12 -8.92 0.66
C ALA A 249 -3.96 -10.13 1.08
N THR A 250 -3.61 -10.84 2.15
CA THR A 250 -4.08 -12.23 2.34
C THR A 250 -5.20 -12.41 3.35
N VAL A 251 -5.70 -11.33 3.96
CA VAL A 251 -6.91 -11.38 4.80
C VAL A 251 -8.10 -10.85 4.03
N PRO A 252 -9.19 -11.62 3.87
CA PRO A 252 -10.45 -11.07 3.40
C PRO A 252 -10.94 -10.00 4.38
N GLU A 253 -11.00 -8.74 3.96
CA GLU A 253 -11.43 -7.63 4.81
C GLU A 253 -12.91 -7.72 5.20
N THR A 254 -13.69 -8.51 4.45
CA THR A 254 -15.09 -8.81 4.71
C THR A 254 -15.35 -10.29 4.59
N GLY A 255 -16.11 -10.85 5.55
CA GLY A 255 -16.54 -12.26 5.50
C GLY A 255 -15.42 -13.28 5.79
N CYS A 256 -14.30 -12.85 6.37
CA CYS A 256 -13.30 -13.78 6.85
C CYS A 256 -13.85 -14.67 7.98
N THR A 257 -13.24 -15.83 8.18
CA THR A 257 -13.65 -16.81 9.19
C THR A 257 -12.47 -17.18 10.08
N THR A 258 -12.69 -17.26 11.39
CA THR A 258 -11.66 -17.83 12.28
C THR A 258 -11.79 -19.36 12.27
N PRO A 259 -10.71 -20.09 12.00
CA PRO A 259 -10.74 -21.56 12.00
C PRO A 259 -11.26 -22.12 13.31
N ALA A 260 -12.23 -23.03 13.24
CA ALA A 260 -12.68 -23.75 14.40
C ALA A 260 -11.68 -24.85 14.75
N LEU A 261 -11.24 -24.91 16.00
CA LEU A 261 -10.38 -25.98 16.47
C LEU A 261 -11.18 -27.29 16.52
N THR A 262 -10.59 -28.39 16.06
CA THR A 262 -11.18 -29.72 16.14
C THR A 262 -11.37 -30.11 17.60
N ALA A 263 -12.59 -30.45 17.99
CA ALA A 263 -12.89 -30.83 19.34
C ALA A 263 -12.07 -32.11 19.74
N GLY A 264 -11.38 -32.02 20.88
CA GLY A 264 -10.52 -33.09 21.37
C GLY A 264 -9.16 -33.19 20.68
N ALA A 265 -8.82 -32.31 19.77
CA ALA A 265 -7.48 -32.26 19.18
C ALA A 265 -6.42 -31.94 20.27
N ARG A 266 -5.28 -32.62 20.18
CA ARG A 266 -4.16 -32.38 21.09
C ARG A 266 -3.42 -31.10 20.67
N ALA A 267 -2.94 -30.32 21.65
CA ALA A 267 -2.18 -29.09 21.38
C ALA A 267 -0.87 -29.36 20.61
N ASP A 268 -0.31 -30.56 20.75
CA ASP A 268 0.90 -31.04 20.09
C ASP A 268 0.62 -31.91 18.85
N GLY A 269 -0.65 -32.02 18.44
CA GLY A 269 -1.08 -32.85 17.29
C GLY A 269 -1.11 -32.03 15.98
N PRO A 270 -1.01 -32.71 14.82
CA PRO A 270 -1.04 -32.05 13.51
C PRO A 270 -2.45 -31.60 13.08
N GLU A 271 -3.52 -32.04 13.77
CA GLU A 271 -4.91 -31.83 13.38
C GLU A 271 -5.31 -30.35 13.44
N ILE A 272 -4.81 -29.61 14.44
CA ILE A 272 -5.06 -28.17 14.59
C ILE A 272 -4.42 -27.43 13.44
N GLN A 273 -3.14 -27.69 13.17
CA GLN A 273 -2.41 -27.06 12.07
C GLN A 273 -3.06 -27.39 10.71
N ALA A 274 -3.44 -28.62 10.47
CA ALA A 274 -4.10 -29.04 9.24
C ALA A 274 -5.45 -28.32 9.05
N SER A 275 -6.24 -28.18 10.12
CA SER A 275 -7.52 -27.44 10.09
C SER A 275 -7.33 -25.97 9.78
N VAL A 276 -6.33 -25.31 10.38
CA VAL A 276 -5.99 -23.90 10.11
C VAL A 276 -5.52 -23.72 8.67
N MET A 277 -4.59 -24.58 8.22
CA MET A 277 -4.07 -24.50 6.85
C MET A 277 -5.14 -24.72 5.78
N ALA A 278 -6.13 -25.59 6.05
CA ALA A 278 -7.24 -25.82 5.12
C ALA A 278 -8.14 -24.58 4.95
N GLN A 279 -8.13 -23.66 5.89
CA GLN A 279 -8.94 -22.44 5.90
C GLN A 279 -8.10 -21.15 5.71
N ALA A 280 -6.80 -21.25 5.46
CA ALA A 280 -5.87 -20.12 5.40
C ALA A 280 -6.30 -19.02 4.41
N ALA A 281 -6.94 -19.38 3.30
CA ALA A 281 -7.42 -18.42 2.29
C ALA A 281 -8.61 -17.56 2.76
N THR A 282 -9.29 -17.97 3.83
CA THR A 282 -10.47 -17.27 4.39
C THR A 282 -10.28 -16.85 5.83
N ASP A 283 -9.11 -17.11 6.43
CA ASP A 283 -8.83 -16.79 7.81
C ASP A 283 -8.79 -15.26 8.02
N CYS A 284 -9.25 -14.84 9.20
CA CYS A 284 -9.17 -13.44 9.64
C CYS A 284 -7.78 -13.05 10.17
N PHE A 285 -6.81 -13.95 10.16
CA PHE A 285 -5.50 -13.76 10.77
C PHE A 285 -4.38 -13.70 9.73
N ASN A 286 -3.57 -12.65 9.81
CA ASN A 286 -2.25 -12.54 9.19
C ASN A 286 -1.40 -11.59 10.03
N TRP A 287 -0.11 -11.78 10.05
CA TRP A 287 0.82 -10.84 10.69
C TRP A 287 0.97 -9.53 9.92
N GLY A 288 0.54 -9.50 8.64
CA GLY A 288 0.55 -8.30 7.80
C GLY A 288 1.85 -8.07 7.02
N TYR A 289 2.76 -9.06 6.96
CA TYR A 289 4.02 -8.92 6.23
C TYR A 289 3.92 -9.28 4.75
N ASP A 290 2.78 -9.05 4.14
CA ASP A 290 2.50 -9.22 2.71
C ASP A 290 1.88 -7.93 2.12
N PRO A 291 2.65 -6.83 2.09
CA PRO A 291 2.15 -5.49 1.75
C PRO A 291 1.54 -5.42 0.36
N LEU A 292 0.41 -4.72 0.26
CA LEU A 292 -0.29 -4.41 -0.98
C LEU A 292 -0.31 -2.89 -1.24
N HIS A 293 -0.70 -2.07 -0.23
CA HIS A 293 -0.65 -0.60 -0.30
C HIS A 293 -0.07 -0.02 0.99
N TYR A 294 1.12 0.55 0.90
CA TYR A 294 1.88 1.04 2.05
C TYR A 294 1.28 2.24 2.78
N ASN A 295 0.48 3.06 2.08
CA ASN A 295 -0.03 4.33 2.61
C ASN A 295 -1.50 4.26 3.06
N ALA A 296 -2.16 3.12 2.87
CA ALA A 296 -3.55 2.91 3.27
C ALA A 296 -3.62 2.07 4.54
N PRO A 297 -4.47 2.40 5.51
CA PRO A 297 -4.70 1.54 6.67
C PRO A 297 -5.36 0.21 6.27
N GLU A 298 -5.00 -0.87 6.97
CA GLU A 298 -5.59 -2.19 6.79
C GLU A 298 -7.09 -2.18 7.06
N GLY A 299 -7.87 -2.70 6.11
CA GLY A 299 -9.33 -2.66 6.17
C GLY A 299 -9.95 -3.73 7.07
N SER A 300 -9.29 -4.88 7.24
CA SER A 300 -9.79 -5.93 8.14
C SER A 300 -9.83 -5.48 9.61
N TYR A 301 -9.04 -4.47 9.98
CA TYR A 301 -9.06 -3.87 11.32
C TYR A 301 -10.11 -2.76 11.48
N ALA A 302 -10.76 -2.32 10.41
CA ALA A 302 -11.86 -1.36 10.48
C ALA A 302 -13.20 -2.07 10.78
N THR A 303 -14.14 -1.36 11.40
CA THR A 303 -15.50 -1.89 11.62
C THR A 303 -16.30 -1.99 10.33
N ASN A 304 -15.98 -1.19 9.33
CA ASN A 304 -16.58 -1.24 8.00
C ASN A 304 -15.49 -1.04 6.93
N ALA A 305 -14.97 -2.13 6.40
CA ALA A 305 -13.94 -2.11 5.35
C ALA A 305 -14.46 -1.55 4.01
N ALA A 306 -15.78 -1.59 3.76
CA ALA A 306 -16.37 -1.10 2.52
C ALA A 306 -16.31 0.43 2.41
N ASP A 307 -16.42 1.14 3.54
CA ASP A 307 -16.29 2.61 3.59
C ASP A 307 -14.84 3.03 3.81
N PRO A 308 -14.17 3.59 2.79
CA PRO A 308 -12.76 4.00 2.88
C PRO A 308 -12.48 5.03 3.98
N ALA A 309 -13.47 5.84 4.38
CA ALA A 309 -13.29 6.85 5.42
C ALA A 309 -13.15 6.23 6.82
N VAL A 310 -13.80 5.08 7.03
CA VAL A 310 -13.86 4.41 8.33
C VAL A 310 -12.48 3.94 8.76
N ARG A 311 -11.71 3.24 7.90
CA ARG A 311 -10.37 2.73 8.25
C ARG A 311 -9.41 3.85 8.65
N VAL A 312 -9.47 4.99 7.97
CA VAL A 312 -8.63 6.16 8.30
C VAL A 312 -9.01 6.76 9.64
N ARG A 313 -10.31 6.99 9.87
CA ARG A 313 -10.80 7.59 11.11
C ARG A 313 -10.55 6.71 12.32
N GLU A 314 -10.80 5.41 12.20
CA GLU A 314 -10.63 4.46 13.30
C GLU A 314 -9.16 4.22 13.66
N LEU A 315 -8.24 4.15 12.69
CA LEU A 315 -6.80 4.13 12.98
C LEU A 315 -6.36 5.39 13.75
N ARG A 316 -6.85 6.57 13.35
CA ARG A 316 -6.58 7.83 14.07
C ARG A 316 -7.12 7.78 15.52
N GLN A 317 -8.30 7.22 15.72
CA GLN A 317 -8.87 7.03 17.07
C GLN A 317 -8.03 6.07 17.92
N ALA A 318 -7.57 4.96 17.35
CA ALA A 318 -6.68 4.02 18.04
C ALA A 318 -5.37 4.69 18.44
N ILE A 319 -4.73 5.45 17.55
CA ILE A 319 -3.50 6.20 17.84
C ILE A 319 -3.74 7.21 18.96
N MET A 320 -4.84 7.96 18.92
CA MET A 320 -5.17 8.91 20.00
C MET A 320 -5.37 8.22 21.34
N ALA A 321 -6.03 7.07 21.35
CA ALA A 321 -6.27 6.29 22.57
C ALA A 321 -4.96 5.74 23.17
N LEU A 322 -4.04 5.24 22.34
CA LEU A 322 -2.71 4.79 22.76
C LEU A 322 -1.87 5.96 23.30
N HIS A 323 -1.91 7.11 22.63
CA HIS A 323 -1.29 8.34 23.13
C HIS A 323 -1.88 8.77 24.49
N GLY A 324 -3.22 8.64 24.65
CA GLY A 324 -3.91 8.91 25.92
C GLY A 324 -3.53 7.93 27.04
N ALA A 325 -3.07 6.73 26.70
CA ALA A 325 -2.50 5.77 27.64
C ALA A 325 -1.03 6.08 28.02
N GLY A 326 -0.42 7.11 27.43
CA GLY A 326 0.96 7.52 27.68
C GLY A 326 2.01 6.87 26.77
N LEU A 327 1.59 6.19 25.73
CA LEU A 327 2.45 5.42 24.83
C LEU A 327 2.50 6.06 23.44
N ARG A 328 3.69 6.21 22.87
CA ARG A 328 3.84 6.59 21.46
C ARG A 328 3.52 5.39 20.56
N VAL A 329 3.17 5.66 19.32
CA VAL A 329 2.83 4.61 18.35
C VAL A 329 3.87 4.59 17.24
N GLY A 330 4.49 3.45 17.02
CA GLY A 330 5.26 3.08 15.85
C GLY A 330 4.47 2.09 14.99
N MET A 331 4.77 2.02 13.72
CA MET A 331 4.23 1.06 12.78
C MET A 331 5.39 0.24 12.19
N ASP A 332 5.27 -1.07 12.24
CA ASP A 332 6.21 -1.95 11.56
C ASP A 332 5.94 -1.94 10.05
N VAL A 333 6.99 -1.87 9.26
CA VAL A 333 6.91 -1.76 7.80
C VAL A 333 7.89 -2.70 7.10
N VAL A 334 7.47 -3.23 5.96
CA VAL A 334 8.25 -4.13 5.10
C VAL A 334 8.40 -3.51 3.72
N TYR A 335 9.64 -3.23 3.31
CA TYR A 335 9.95 -2.68 1.99
C TYR A 335 10.79 -3.60 1.11
N ASN A 336 11.20 -4.76 1.62
CA ASN A 336 12.05 -5.71 0.91
C ASN A 336 11.27 -6.66 0.00
N HIS A 337 9.96 -6.73 0.12
CA HIS A 337 9.06 -7.49 -0.74
C HIS A 337 7.64 -6.92 -0.76
N THR A 338 6.84 -7.41 -1.70
CA THR A 338 5.38 -7.19 -1.79
C THR A 338 4.68 -8.55 -1.80
N SER A 339 3.36 -8.56 -1.60
CA SER A 339 2.56 -9.78 -1.59
C SER A 339 2.72 -10.62 -2.86
N ALA A 340 2.92 -9.97 -4.00
CA ALA A 340 3.12 -10.62 -5.30
C ALA A 340 3.95 -9.73 -6.24
N SER A 341 4.52 -10.34 -7.27
CA SER A 341 5.32 -9.69 -8.30
C SER A 341 4.85 -10.05 -9.72
N GLY A 342 5.44 -9.43 -10.73
CA GLY A 342 5.11 -9.66 -12.14
C GLY A 342 3.65 -9.32 -12.46
N GLN A 343 2.98 -10.19 -13.22
CA GLN A 343 1.60 -10.01 -13.66
C GLN A 343 0.55 -10.69 -12.77
N HIS A 344 0.94 -11.14 -11.58
CA HIS A 344 -0.01 -11.70 -10.62
C HIS A 344 -1.10 -10.67 -10.25
N ALA A 345 -2.32 -11.14 -9.99
CA ALA A 345 -3.48 -10.26 -9.73
C ALA A 345 -3.25 -9.28 -8.55
N GLN A 346 -2.53 -9.72 -7.52
CA GLN A 346 -2.16 -8.93 -6.33
C GLN A 346 -0.84 -8.17 -6.48
N SER A 347 -0.21 -8.18 -7.67
CA SER A 347 0.93 -7.31 -7.94
C SER A 347 0.44 -5.94 -8.40
N VAL A 348 0.68 -4.90 -7.63
CA VAL A 348 0.34 -3.52 -7.99
C VAL A 348 1.50 -2.88 -8.74
N LEU A 349 2.69 -2.91 -8.16
CA LEU A 349 3.87 -2.16 -8.64
C LEU A 349 4.37 -2.66 -10.00
N ASP A 350 4.61 -3.97 -10.15
CA ASP A 350 5.14 -4.55 -11.40
C ASP A 350 4.13 -4.52 -12.56
N ARG A 351 2.84 -4.44 -12.26
CA ARG A 351 1.82 -4.25 -13.30
C ARG A 351 1.75 -2.81 -13.83
N ILE A 352 2.40 -1.88 -13.14
CA ILE A 352 2.50 -0.45 -13.52
C ILE A 352 3.85 -0.16 -14.17
N VAL A 353 4.95 -0.62 -13.55
CA VAL A 353 6.32 -0.44 -14.07
C VAL A 353 7.05 -1.78 -14.03
N PRO A 354 6.83 -2.63 -15.04
CA PRO A 354 7.39 -3.99 -15.06
C PRO A 354 8.92 -3.99 -14.93
N GLY A 355 9.43 -4.83 -14.00
CA GLY A 355 10.87 -5.03 -13.80
C GLY A 355 11.62 -3.86 -13.16
N TYR A 356 10.91 -2.89 -12.58
CA TYR A 356 11.54 -1.77 -11.87
C TYR A 356 11.69 -2.05 -10.37
N TYR A 357 10.61 -2.41 -9.70
CA TYR A 357 10.58 -2.55 -8.24
C TYR A 357 11.16 -3.88 -7.75
N GLN A 358 11.01 -4.93 -8.54
CA GLN A 358 11.42 -6.28 -8.18
C GLN A 358 12.77 -6.63 -8.81
N ARG A 359 13.65 -7.24 -8.01
CA ARG A 359 14.87 -7.81 -8.57
C ARG A 359 14.53 -9.10 -9.32
N LEU A 360 14.99 -9.19 -10.55
CA LEU A 360 14.84 -10.39 -11.37
C LEU A 360 16.06 -11.29 -11.12
N SER A 361 15.81 -12.59 -10.90
CA SER A 361 16.85 -13.63 -10.78
C SER A 361 17.32 -14.09 -12.16
#